data_ab8681fe65416409bde81ca84f76b26f
#
_entry.id   ab8681fe65416409bde81ca84f76b26f
#
_cell.length_a   1.000
_cell.length_b   1.000
_cell.length_c   1.000
_cell.angle_alpha   90.00
_cell.angle_beta   90.00
_cell.angle_gamma   90.00
#
_symmetry.space_group_name_H-M   'P 1'
#
loop_
_entity.id
_entity.type
_entity.pdbx_description
1 polymer ?
#
loop_
_entity_poly.entity_id
_entity_poly.type
_entity_poly.pdbx_seq_one_letter_code
_entity_poly.pdbx_strand_id
1 'polypeptide(L)'
;SKKKELGHGFGKFYEKYFFKIREDSFKFLEIGTWKGASLASFYFYFKKAFIYGIDRNFKNNYSSRRLEFIYCDTTKNSDLRNLKKKFKGRKFKIIIDDGSHLLNDIISNLKFFFKMVDKGGYYVIEDFNHPKYFNYLNDSNNKELFVDEIIKNLKQKKIFRSKILSKQDQKFLFKNIKKINIHKGLMLSSKKNIFDILFLEKV
;
A
#
# COMPACT_ATOMS: atom_id res chain seq x y z
N SER A 1 -13.22 30.61 -3.77
CA SER A 1 -13.84 29.37 -4.28
C SER A 1 -13.10 28.19 -3.67
N LYS A 2 -13.74 27.40 -2.82
CA LYS A 2 -13.19 26.13 -2.32
C LYS A 2 -13.02 25.23 -3.53
N LYS A 3 -11.76 25.03 -3.98
CA LYS A 3 -11.45 23.95 -4.92
C LYS A 3 -11.95 22.66 -4.30
N LYS A 4 -12.94 22.02 -4.93
CA LYS A 4 -13.33 20.65 -4.59
C LYS A 4 -12.07 19.79 -4.76
N GLU A 5 -11.51 19.26 -3.68
CA GLU A 5 -10.52 18.17 -3.78
C GLU A 5 -11.23 17.02 -4.50
N LEU A 6 -10.82 16.79 -5.73
CA LEU A 6 -11.26 15.62 -6.52
C LEU A 6 -10.45 14.43 -6.02
N GLY A 7 -11.13 13.42 -5.44
CA GLY A 7 -10.51 12.18 -4.98
C GLY A 7 -10.83 11.84 -3.52
N HIS A 8 -10.15 10.82 -2.97
CA HIS A 8 -10.39 10.27 -1.63
C HIS A 8 -9.89 11.19 -0.48
N GLY A 9 -9.25 12.32 -0.81
CA GLY A 9 -8.76 13.30 0.17
C GLY A 9 -7.55 12.81 0.98
N PHE A 10 -6.76 11.90 0.44
CA PHE A 10 -5.58 11.35 1.12
C PHE A 10 -4.37 12.28 1.09
N GLY A 11 -4.34 13.29 0.21
CA GLY A 11 -3.21 14.21 0.04
C GLY A 11 -2.71 14.85 1.33
N LYS A 12 -3.63 15.28 2.22
CA LYS A 12 -3.28 15.83 3.54
C LYS A 12 -2.53 14.85 4.44
N PHE A 13 -2.80 13.54 4.30
CA PHE A 13 -2.10 12.53 5.09
C PHE A 13 -0.72 12.24 4.51
N TYR A 14 -0.60 12.17 3.17
CA TYR A 14 0.70 12.07 2.51
C TYR A 14 1.59 13.25 2.88
N GLU A 15 1.07 14.48 2.83
CA GLU A 15 1.78 15.67 3.27
C GLU A 15 2.26 15.55 4.72
N LYS A 16 1.39 15.13 5.64
CA LYS A 16 1.73 14.93 7.07
C LYS A 16 2.89 13.98 7.29
N TYR A 17 2.94 12.86 6.55
CA TYR A 17 3.96 11.83 6.75
C TYR A 17 5.21 12.03 5.90
N PHE A 18 5.08 12.66 4.73
CA PHE A 18 6.14 12.67 3.72
C PHE A 18 6.75 14.04 3.45
N PHE A 19 6.18 15.11 3.98
CA PHE A 19 6.69 16.48 3.76
C PHE A 19 8.18 16.61 4.05
N LYS A 20 8.63 16.08 5.19
CA LYS A 20 10.02 16.22 5.64
C LYS A 20 11.04 15.50 4.75
N ILE A 21 10.60 14.49 4.00
CA ILE A 21 11.48 13.67 3.14
C ILE A 21 11.28 13.93 1.65
N ARG A 22 10.45 14.90 1.27
CA ARG A 22 10.10 15.16 -0.14
C ARG A 22 11.30 15.54 -1.01
N GLU A 23 12.34 16.10 -0.42
CA GLU A 23 13.58 16.49 -1.11
C GLU A 23 14.69 15.43 -0.98
N ASP A 24 14.43 14.33 -0.29
CA ASP A 24 15.41 13.27 -0.09
C ASP A 24 15.50 12.32 -1.30
N SER A 25 16.64 11.64 -1.40
CA SER A 25 16.84 10.57 -2.39
C SER A 25 16.51 9.22 -1.77
N PHE A 26 15.46 8.57 -2.27
CA PHE A 26 15.02 7.25 -1.82
C PHE A 26 14.29 6.50 -2.94
N LYS A 27 13.86 5.27 -2.66
CA LYS A 27 13.03 4.48 -3.57
C LYS A 27 11.60 4.44 -3.07
N PHE A 28 10.68 4.70 -3.98
CA PHE A 28 9.24 4.68 -3.81
C PHE A 28 8.65 3.58 -4.70
N LEU A 29 7.65 2.85 -4.20
CA LEU A 29 6.91 1.85 -4.97
C LEU A 29 5.41 2.06 -4.81
N GLU A 30 4.67 2.05 -5.90
CA GLU A 30 3.21 1.96 -5.92
C GLU A 30 2.76 0.65 -6.55
N ILE A 31 1.83 -0.03 -5.89
CA ILE A 31 1.13 -1.22 -6.35
C ILE A 31 -0.25 -0.79 -6.81
N GLY A 32 -0.62 -1.10 -8.06
CA GLY A 32 -1.88 -0.64 -8.63
C GLY A 32 -1.78 0.75 -9.27
N THR A 33 -0.87 0.92 -10.22
CA THR A 33 -0.64 2.23 -10.85
C THR A 33 -1.68 2.61 -11.90
N TRP A 34 -2.44 1.65 -12.40
CA TRP A 34 -3.46 1.83 -13.42
C TRP A 34 -3.04 2.81 -14.54
N LYS A 35 -3.65 4.02 -14.60
CA LYS A 35 -3.31 5.07 -15.57
C LYS A 35 -2.12 5.95 -15.13
N GLY A 36 -1.54 5.71 -13.96
CA GLY A 36 -0.34 6.39 -13.47
C GLY A 36 -0.54 7.82 -12.97
N ALA A 37 -1.78 8.27 -12.74
CA ALA A 37 -2.04 9.64 -12.30
C ALA A 37 -1.48 9.92 -10.89
N SER A 38 -1.68 8.98 -9.94
CA SER A 38 -1.10 9.04 -8.59
C SER A 38 0.42 9.00 -8.65
N LEU A 39 0.97 8.08 -9.44
CA LEU A 39 2.41 7.93 -9.62
C LEU A 39 3.06 9.19 -10.21
N ALA A 40 2.40 9.86 -11.18
CA ALA A 40 2.83 11.15 -11.70
C ALA A 40 2.83 12.24 -10.61
N SER A 41 1.80 12.27 -9.76
CA SER A 41 1.74 13.20 -8.64
C SER A 41 2.90 12.99 -7.67
N PHE A 42 3.23 11.76 -7.31
CA PHE A 42 4.39 11.44 -6.47
C PHE A 42 5.71 11.75 -7.15
N TYR A 43 5.82 11.57 -8.46
CA TYR A 43 7.01 11.93 -9.23
C TYR A 43 7.33 13.43 -9.15
N PHE A 44 6.32 14.29 -9.20
CA PHE A 44 6.49 15.74 -9.04
C PHE A 44 6.64 16.16 -7.57
N TYR A 45 5.99 15.46 -6.66
CA TYR A 45 6.09 15.74 -5.22
C TYR A 45 7.48 15.39 -4.66
N PHE A 46 8.00 14.20 -4.97
CA PHE A 46 9.32 13.75 -4.52
C PHE A 46 10.41 14.11 -5.53
N LYS A 47 11.16 15.18 -5.28
CA LYS A 47 12.09 15.77 -6.26
C LYS A 47 13.26 14.86 -6.64
N LYS A 48 13.73 14.00 -5.71
CA LYS A 48 14.93 13.16 -5.89
C LYS A 48 14.65 11.67 -5.73
N ALA A 49 13.43 11.27 -5.40
CA ALA A 49 13.09 9.87 -5.26
C ALA A 49 13.09 9.15 -6.62
N PHE A 50 13.49 7.88 -6.60
CA PHE A 50 13.30 6.97 -7.72
C PHE A 50 11.96 6.25 -7.56
N ILE A 51 11.07 6.43 -8.51
CA ILE A 51 9.67 6.01 -8.45
C ILE A 51 9.49 4.74 -9.27
N TYR A 52 8.91 3.73 -8.64
CA TYR A 52 8.50 2.49 -9.29
C TYR A 52 6.99 2.35 -9.22
N GLY A 53 6.39 1.95 -10.33
CA GLY A 53 4.99 1.56 -10.39
C GLY A 53 4.85 0.13 -10.87
N ILE A 54 4.02 -0.66 -10.20
CA ILE A 54 3.68 -2.01 -10.66
C ILE A 54 2.18 -2.14 -10.87
N ASP A 55 1.81 -2.78 -11.98
CA ASP A 55 0.43 -3.10 -12.31
C ASP A 55 0.40 -4.28 -13.28
N ARG A 56 -0.70 -5.05 -13.27
CA ARG A 56 -0.96 -6.11 -14.25
C ARG A 56 -1.54 -5.58 -15.57
N ASN A 57 -1.97 -4.32 -15.60
CA ASN A 57 -2.65 -3.71 -16.74
C ASN A 57 -2.39 -2.20 -16.82
N PHE A 58 -1.14 -1.79 -16.68
CA PHE A 58 -0.82 -0.37 -16.80
C PHE A 58 -0.91 0.11 -18.26
N LYS A 59 -1.42 1.34 -18.44
CA LYS A 59 -1.59 2.00 -19.75
C LYS A 59 -0.84 3.33 -19.74
N ASN A 60 0.49 3.26 -19.64
CA ASN A 60 1.32 4.45 -19.54
C ASN A 60 2.37 4.48 -20.64
N ASN A 61 2.49 5.64 -21.32
CA ASN A 61 3.42 5.84 -22.41
C ASN A 61 4.56 6.82 -22.06
N TYR A 62 4.70 7.18 -20.78
CA TYR A 62 5.77 8.09 -20.36
C TYR A 62 6.82 7.38 -19.53
N SER A 63 8.06 7.78 -19.71
CA SER A 63 9.22 7.29 -18.97
C SER A 63 10.10 8.46 -18.53
N SER A 64 10.91 8.22 -17.52
CA SER A 64 11.86 9.19 -17.01
C SER A 64 13.06 8.46 -16.39
N ARG A 65 14.19 9.18 -16.22
CA ARG A 65 15.35 8.62 -15.50
C ARG A 65 15.04 8.20 -14.06
N ARG A 66 13.97 8.74 -13.46
CA ARG A 66 13.55 8.46 -12.08
C ARG A 66 12.21 7.74 -11.97
N LEU A 67 11.66 7.25 -13.10
CA LEU A 67 10.35 6.61 -13.12
C LEU A 67 10.42 5.32 -13.94
N GLU A 68 10.02 4.21 -13.34
CA GLU A 68 9.97 2.91 -13.99
C GLU A 68 8.63 2.22 -13.73
N PHE A 69 7.96 1.80 -14.81
CA PHE A 69 6.79 0.94 -14.76
C PHE A 69 7.19 -0.51 -14.99
N ILE A 70 6.63 -1.40 -14.19
CA ILE A 70 6.93 -2.83 -14.25
C ILE A 70 5.63 -3.61 -14.29
N TYR A 71 5.46 -4.45 -15.30
CA TYR A 71 4.36 -5.41 -15.30
C TYR A 71 4.53 -6.39 -14.13
N CYS A 72 3.48 -6.52 -13.31
CA CYS A 72 3.43 -7.48 -12.23
C CYS A 72 1.98 -7.74 -11.82
N ASP A 73 1.53 -8.97 -11.96
CA ASP A 73 0.31 -9.43 -11.33
C ASP A 73 0.66 -9.99 -9.95
N THR A 74 0.34 -9.23 -8.89
CA THR A 74 0.69 -9.59 -7.51
C THR A 74 -0.03 -10.85 -7.00
N THR A 75 -1.03 -11.34 -7.73
CA THR A 75 -1.70 -12.62 -7.45
C THR A 75 -0.90 -13.82 -7.94
N LYS A 76 0.08 -13.60 -8.84
CA LYS A 76 0.91 -14.65 -9.43
C LYS A 76 2.27 -14.76 -8.75
N ASN A 77 2.54 -15.93 -8.17
CA ASN A 77 3.84 -16.21 -7.55
C ASN A 77 5.03 -16.10 -8.53
N SER A 78 4.83 -16.40 -9.83
CA SER A 78 5.85 -16.21 -10.87
C SER A 78 6.29 -14.76 -10.96
N ASP A 79 5.31 -13.84 -11.04
CA ASP A 79 5.55 -12.42 -11.22
C ASP A 79 6.22 -11.82 -9.97
N LEU A 80 5.75 -12.20 -8.78
CA LEU A 80 6.38 -11.81 -7.52
C LEU A 80 7.84 -12.29 -7.42
N ARG A 81 8.14 -13.52 -7.89
CA ARG A 81 9.53 -14.01 -7.95
C ARG A 81 10.39 -13.19 -8.93
N ASN A 82 9.84 -12.87 -10.10
CA ASN A 82 10.54 -12.05 -11.10
C ASN A 82 10.78 -10.63 -10.57
N LEU A 83 9.78 -10.04 -9.94
CA LEU A 83 9.89 -8.73 -9.29
C LEU A 83 10.96 -8.72 -8.20
N LYS A 84 11.00 -9.76 -7.35
CA LYS A 84 12.03 -9.91 -6.31
C LYS A 84 13.44 -10.00 -6.90
N LYS A 85 13.61 -10.76 -7.99
CA LYS A 85 14.88 -10.83 -8.74
C LYS A 85 15.27 -9.47 -9.32
N LYS A 86 14.33 -8.77 -9.95
CA LYS A 86 14.55 -7.44 -10.53
C LYS A 86 14.98 -6.42 -9.47
N PHE A 87 14.37 -6.43 -8.31
CA PHE A 87 14.73 -5.52 -7.23
C PHE A 87 16.01 -5.92 -6.46
N LYS A 88 16.50 -7.16 -6.59
CA LYS A 88 17.78 -7.62 -6.01
C LYS A 88 18.02 -7.15 -4.57
N GLY A 89 17.03 -7.32 -3.69
CA GLY A 89 17.14 -6.90 -2.29
C GLY A 89 17.02 -5.41 -2.02
N ARG A 90 16.69 -4.58 -3.01
CA ARG A 90 16.40 -3.15 -2.83
C ARG A 90 15.30 -2.95 -1.79
N LYS A 91 15.47 -1.90 -0.98
CA LYS A 91 14.49 -1.44 -0.02
C LYS A 91 13.84 -0.16 -0.49
N PHE A 92 12.63 0.07 -0.02
CA PHE A 92 11.80 1.22 -0.40
C PHE A 92 11.47 2.03 0.86
N LYS A 93 11.67 3.32 0.80
CA LYS A 93 11.28 4.23 1.90
C LYS A 93 9.77 4.28 2.05
N ILE A 94 9.06 4.20 0.92
CA ILE A 94 7.60 4.21 0.87
C ILE A 94 7.15 3.13 -0.09
N ILE A 95 6.18 2.32 0.34
CA ILE A 95 5.40 1.43 -0.52
C ILE A 95 3.94 1.77 -0.32
N ILE A 96 3.21 2.07 -1.39
CA ILE A 96 1.76 2.29 -1.38
C ILE A 96 1.09 1.11 -2.08
N ASP A 97 0.09 0.53 -1.42
CA ASP A 97 -0.79 -0.49 -1.97
C ASP A 97 -2.16 0.15 -2.25
N ASP A 98 -2.40 0.44 -3.51
CA ASP A 98 -3.65 0.93 -4.11
C ASP A 98 -4.09 -0.02 -5.24
N GLY A 99 -4.02 -1.32 -4.94
CA GLY A 99 -4.23 -2.40 -5.91
C GLY A 99 -5.71 -2.74 -6.12
N SER A 100 -6.02 -4.05 -6.10
CA SER A 100 -7.36 -4.57 -6.40
C SER A 100 -8.39 -4.32 -5.29
N HIS A 101 -7.98 -3.98 -4.11
CA HIS A 101 -8.76 -3.91 -2.87
C HIS A 101 -9.47 -5.23 -2.48
N LEU A 102 -9.14 -6.36 -3.12
CA LEU A 102 -9.59 -7.67 -2.68
C LEU A 102 -8.92 -8.04 -1.35
N LEU A 103 -9.69 -8.56 -0.41
CA LEU A 103 -9.18 -8.89 0.95
C LEU A 103 -7.91 -9.74 0.92
N ASN A 104 -7.93 -10.80 0.12
CA ASN A 104 -6.79 -11.71 0.00
C ASN A 104 -5.56 -11.06 -0.62
N ASP A 105 -5.77 -10.16 -1.59
CA ASP A 105 -4.67 -9.46 -2.26
C ASP A 105 -4.02 -8.46 -1.31
N ILE A 106 -4.81 -7.68 -0.56
CA ILE A 106 -4.28 -6.76 0.46
C ILE A 106 -3.41 -7.50 1.47
N ILE A 107 -3.89 -8.65 2.00
CA ILE A 107 -3.15 -9.42 3.00
C ILE A 107 -1.89 -10.04 2.38
N SER A 108 -1.98 -10.56 1.15
CA SER A 108 -0.85 -11.15 0.43
C SER A 108 0.22 -10.11 0.09
N ASN A 109 -0.21 -8.93 -0.36
CA ASN A 109 0.68 -7.80 -0.64
C ASN A 109 1.38 -7.33 0.64
N LEU A 110 0.65 -7.16 1.75
CA LEU A 110 1.25 -6.84 3.05
C LEU A 110 2.33 -7.85 3.44
N LYS A 111 2.03 -9.17 3.33
CA LYS A 111 2.99 -10.24 3.61
C LYS A 111 4.27 -10.14 2.78
N PHE A 112 4.13 -9.86 1.50
CA PHE A 112 5.25 -9.85 0.56
C PHE A 112 6.03 -8.52 0.63
N PHE A 113 5.35 -7.39 0.47
CA PHE A 113 5.99 -6.10 0.26
C PHE A 113 6.45 -5.42 1.55
N PHE A 114 5.84 -5.69 2.71
CA PHE A 114 6.32 -5.10 3.97
C PHE A 114 7.77 -5.49 4.30
N LYS A 115 8.20 -6.68 3.84
CA LYS A 115 9.60 -7.13 3.95
C LYS A 115 10.57 -6.24 3.16
N MET A 116 10.07 -5.55 2.12
CA MET A 116 10.85 -4.68 1.24
C MET A 116 10.86 -3.22 1.71
N VAL A 117 10.06 -2.84 2.70
CA VAL A 117 10.12 -1.51 3.31
C VAL A 117 11.45 -1.35 4.03
N ASP A 118 12.08 -0.19 3.90
CA ASP A 118 13.31 0.19 4.60
C ASP A 118 13.06 0.52 6.07
N LYS A 119 14.10 0.59 6.89
CA LYS A 119 14.00 1.06 8.27
C LYS A 119 13.48 2.49 8.31
N GLY A 120 12.56 2.78 9.22
CA GLY A 120 11.89 4.08 9.31
C GLY A 120 11.09 4.44 8.05
N GLY A 121 10.81 3.47 7.18
CA GLY A 121 9.96 3.62 6.01
C GLY A 121 8.51 3.26 6.31
N TYR A 122 7.65 3.40 5.29
CA TYR A 122 6.21 3.21 5.41
C TYR A 122 5.69 2.21 4.38
N TYR A 123 4.79 1.33 4.85
CA TYR A 123 3.85 0.60 4.02
C TYR A 123 2.48 1.23 4.20
N VAL A 124 1.90 1.70 3.12
CA VAL A 124 0.60 2.38 3.13
C VAL A 124 -0.40 1.53 2.39
N ILE A 125 -1.62 1.40 2.90
CA ILE A 125 -2.72 0.71 2.22
C ILE A 125 -3.87 1.71 2.08
N GLU A 126 -4.24 2.03 0.84
CA GLU A 126 -5.43 2.82 0.52
C GLU A 126 -6.66 1.92 0.56
N ASP A 127 -7.77 2.47 1.03
CA ASP A 127 -9.09 1.85 1.04
C ASP A 127 -9.13 0.42 1.62
N PHE A 128 -8.33 0.21 2.67
CA PHE A 128 -8.06 -1.12 3.25
C PHE A 128 -9.30 -1.81 3.83
N ASN A 129 -10.39 -1.07 4.11
CA ASN A 129 -11.66 -1.63 4.59
C ASN A 129 -12.71 -1.78 3.47
N HIS A 130 -12.39 -1.51 2.21
CA HIS A 130 -13.32 -1.75 1.11
C HIS A 130 -13.91 -3.17 1.10
N PRO A 131 -13.15 -4.25 1.39
CA PRO A 131 -13.73 -5.60 1.51
C PRO A 131 -14.84 -5.74 2.56
N LYS A 132 -14.85 -4.87 3.57
CA LYS A 132 -15.89 -4.83 4.61
C LYS A 132 -17.14 -4.08 4.16
N TYR A 133 -16.99 -3.14 3.23
CA TYR A 133 -18.07 -2.32 2.72
C TYR A 133 -18.69 -2.89 1.44
N PHE A 134 -17.92 -3.65 0.67
CA PHE A 134 -18.30 -4.18 -0.64
C PHE A 134 -18.08 -5.69 -0.68
N ASN A 135 -19.18 -6.46 -0.66
CA ASN A 135 -19.14 -7.93 -0.60
C ASN A 135 -18.37 -8.57 -1.74
N TYR A 136 -18.37 -7.99 -2.93
CA TYR A 136 -17.63 -8.50 -4.09
C TYR A 136 -16.10 -8.42 -3.95
N LEU A 137 -15.60 -7.63 -2.99
CA LEU A 137 -14.18 -7.55 -2.64
C LEU A 137 -13.77 -8.52 -1.52
N ASN A 138 -14.74 -9.23 -0.97
CA ASN A 138 -14.54 -10.22 0.08
C ASN A 138 -14.87 -11.60 -0.50
N ASP A 139 -13.87 -12.46 -0.65
CA ASP A 139 -14.10 -13.85 -0.98
C ASP A 139 -14.76 -14.56 0.21
N SER A 140 -16.07 -14.72 0.16
CA SER A 140 -16.89 -15.33 1.21
C SER A 140 -16.47 -16.77 1.56
N ASN A 141 -15.77 -17.47 0.67
CA ASN A 141 -15.22 -18.79 0.91
C ASN A 141 -13.91 -18.78 1.72
N ASN A 142 -13.27 -17.64 1.84
CA ASN A 142 -12.07 -17.46 2.63
C ASN A 142 -12.42 -16.82 3.97
N LYS A 143 -12.43 -17.58 5.03
CA LYS A 143 -12.65 -17.10 6.42
C LYS A 143 -11.42 -16.33 6.95
N GLU A 144 -10.88 -15.40 6.13
CA GLU A 144 -9.86 -14.46 6.59
C GLU A 144 -10.49 -13.35 7.45
N LEU A 145 -9.73 -12.83 8.41
CA LEU A 145 -10.12 -11.62 9.14
C LEU A 145 -10.06 -10.40 8.23
N PHE A 146 -10.98 -9.47 8.40
CA PHE A 146 -10.88 -8.16 7.75
C PHE A 146 -9.61 -7.42 8.21
N VAL A 147 -9.14 -6.51 7.37
CA VAL A 147 -7.86 -5.82 7.63
C VAL A 147 -7.88 -5.05 8.94
N ASP A 148 -8.99 -4.42 9.34
CA ASP A 148 -9.12 -3.73 10.63
C ASP A 148 -8.98 -4.70 11.83
N GLU A 149 -9.47 -5.93 11.71
CA GLU A 149 -9.31 -6.97 12.74
C GLU A 149 -7.86 -7.48 12.79
N ILE A 150 -7.23 -7.67 11.61
CA ILE A 150 -5.81 -7.99 11.52
C ILE A 150 -4.99 -6.91 12.22
N ILE A 151 -5.25 -5.64 11.92
CA ILE A 151 -4.55 -4.50 12.54
C ILE A 151 -4.75 -4.45 14.05
N LYS A 152 -5.95 -4.76 14.55
CA LYS A 152 -6.22 -4.87 16.00
C LYS A 152 -5.33 -5.94 16.64
N ASN A 153 -5.25 -7.13 16.04
CA ASN A 153 -4.38 -8.21 16.52
C ASN A 153 -2.88 -7.83 16.43
N LEU A 154 -2.45 -7.17 15.35
CA LEU A 154 -1.06 -6.69 15.20
C LEU A 154 -0.68 -5.69 16.30
N LYS A 155 -1.56 -4.74 16.64
CA LYS A 155 -1.35 -3.79 17.75
C LYS A 155 -1.20 -4.49 19.10
N GLN A 156 -1.98 -5.55 19.32
CA GLN A 156 -1.96 -6.34 20.57
C GLN A 156 -0.87 -7.43 20.56
N LYS A 157 -0.13 -7.60 19.46
CA LYS A 157 0.81 -8.71 19.24
C LYS A 157 0.19 -10.09 19.50
N LYS A 158 -1.11 -10.23 19.20
CA LYS A 158 -1.89 -11.45 19.40
C LYS A 158 -1.89 -12.27 18.11
N ILE A 159 -1.51 -13.55 18.24
CA ILE A 159 -1.60 -14.52 17.12
C ILE A 159 -3.07 -14.78 16.79
N PHE A 160 -3.38 -14.83 15.51
CA PHE A 160 -4.71 -15.07 14.97
C PHE A 160 -4.68 -16.12 13.85
N ARG A 161 -5.87 -16.68 13.57
CA ARG A 161 -6.02 -17.65 12.49
C ARG A 161 -6.02 -16.89 11.14
N SER A 162 -5.17 -17.30 10.22
CA SER A 162 -5.13 -16.82 8.85
C SER A 162 -4.59 -17.92 7.93
N LYS A 163 -5.12 -18.03 6.73
CA LYS A 163 -4.61 -18.92 5.69
C LYS A 163 -3.42 -18.30 4.94
N ILE A 164 -3.34 -16.97 4.94
CA ILE A 164 -2.33 -16.18 4.18
C ILE A 164 -1.13 -15.85 5.07
N LEU A 165 -1.38 -15.33 6.28
CA LEU A 165 -0.31 -14.96 7.23
C LEU A 165 0.00 -16.13 8.16
N SER A 166 1.10 -16.83 7.92
CA SER A 166 1.60 -17.86 8.85
C SER A 166 1.93 -17.22 10.21
N LYS A 167 2.04 -18.07 11.26
CA LYS A 167 2.50 -17.59 12.58
C LYS A 167 3.87 -16.89 12.51
N GLN A 168 4.75 -17.33 11.61
CA GLN A 168 6.06 -16.70 11.39
C GLN A 168 5.91 -15.31 10.75
N ASP A 169 5.02 -15.15 9.74
CA ASP A 169 4.73 -13.85 9.14
C ASP A 169 4.15 -12.88 10.18
N GLN A 170 3.23 -13.35 11.01
CA GLN A 170 2.65 -12.53 12.10
C GLN A 170 3.72 -12.08 13.10
N LYS A 171 4.58 -13.01 13.58
CA LYS A 171 5.70 -12.67 14.46
C LYS A 171 6.68 -11.68 13.81
N PHE A 172 6.93 -11.83 12.49
CA PHE A 172 7.74 -10.88 11.74
C PHE A 172 7.10 -9.48 11.75
N LEU A 173 5.80 -9.38 11.48
CA LEU A 173 5.06 -8.10 11.53
C LEU A 173 5.10 -7.50 12.94
N PHE A 174 4.85 -8.29 14.00
CA PHE A 174 4.92 -7.82 15.39
C PHE A 174 6.27 -7.21 15.76
N LYS A 175 7.36 -7.81 15.27
CA LYS A 175 8.72 -7.34 15.54
C LYS A 175 9.09 -6.10 14.75
N ASN A 176 8.56 -5.96 13.53
CA ASN A 176 9.04 -4.97 12.57
C ASN A 176 8.08 -3.79 12.37
N ILE A 177 6.86 -3.82 12.88
CA ILE A 177 5.97 -2.67 12.86
C ILE A 177 6.24 -1.82 14.11
N LYS A 178 6.67 -0.57 13.90
CA LYS A 178 6.92 0.42 14.96
C LYS A 178 5.63 1.15 15.34
N LYS A 179 4.87 1.59 14.33
CA LYS A 179 3.66 2.38 14.53
C LYS A 179 2.60 2.06 13.48
N ILE A 180 1.35 2.12 13.90
CA ILE A 180 0.18 1.89 13.07
C ILE A 180 -0.75 3.09 13.19
N ASN A 181 -0.97 3.81 12.09
CA ASN A 181 -1.85 4.97 12.04
C ASN A 181 -2.94 4.73 10.99
N ILE A 182 -4.18 5.03 11.35
CA ILE A 182 -5.36 4.91 10.49
C ILE A 182 -5.98 6.29 10.36
N HIS A 183 -6.36 6.66 9.14
CA HIS A 183 -7.05 7.91 8.86
C HIS A 183 -8.26 7.67 7.97
N LYS A 184 -9.24 8.56 8.07
CA LYS A 184 -10.41 8.61 7.20
C LYS A 184 -10.23 9.70 6.16
N GLY A 185 -10.47 9.36 4.90
CA GLY A 185 -10.48 10.29 3.79
C GLY A 185 -11.68 11.24 3.82
N LEU A 186 -11.94 11.91 2.71
CA LEU A 186 -13.09 12.78 2.57
C LEU A 186 -14.38 11.97 2.36
N MET A 187 -15.44 12.43 2.97
CA MET A 187 -16.78 11.90 2.74
C MET A 187 -17.39 12.55 1.50
N LEU A 188 -17.59 11.77 0.44
CA LEU A 188 -18.17 12.27 -0.81
C LEU A 188 -19.71 12.32 -0.80
N SER A 189 -20.35 11.68 0.17
CA SER A 189 -21.81 11.70 0.34
C SER A 189 -22.21 11.61 1.81
N SER A 190 -23.44 12.02 2.12
CA SER A 190 -24.00 12.11 3.47
C SER A 190 -24.17 10.78 4.22
N LYS A 191 -23.86 9.63 3.61
CA LYS A 191 -24.26 8.34 4.17
C LYS A 191 -23.18 7.55 4.91
N LYS A 192 -21.95 7.48 4.45
CA LYS A 192 -20.87 6.74 5.12
C LYS A 192 -19.51 7.09 4.52
N ASN A 193 -18.53 7.36 5.38
CA ASN A 193 -17.16 7.50 4.90
C ASN A 193 -16.53 6.12 4.71
N ILE A 194 -16.39 5.70 3.45
CA ILE A 194 -15.80 4.42 3.05
C ILE A 194 -14.32 4.54 2.72
N PHE A 195 -13.81 5.76 2.54
CA PHE A 195 -12.41 5.97 2.21
C PHE A 195 -11.57 5.97 3.48
N ASP A 196 -10.59 5.09 3.53
CA ASP A 196 -9.67 4.99 4.64
C ASP A 196 -8.26 4.64 4.18
N ILE A 197 -7.27 5.05 4.98
CA ILE A 197 -5.87 4.84 4.66
C ILE A 197 -5.10 4.43 5.91
N LEU A 198 -4.25 3.43 5.76
CA LEU A 198 -3.46 2.82 6.80
C LEU A 198 -1.97 3.08 6.54
N PHE A 199 -1.26 3.58 7.54
CA PHE A 199 0.19 3.73 7.53
C PHE A 199 0.83 2.79 8.54
N LEU A 200 1.71 1.91 8.07
CA LEU A 200 2.54 1.03 8.88
C LEU A 200 3.99 1.53 8.82
N GLU A 201 4.49 2.10 9.90
CA GLU A 201 5.89 2.51 10.03
C GLU A 201 6.74 1.29 10.44
N LYS A 202 7.85 1.08 9.75
CA LYS A 202 8.78 -0.01 10.06
C LYS A 202 9.86 0.45 11.05
N VAL A 203 10.27 -0.47 11.93
CA VAL A 203 11.39 -0.29 12.88
C VAL A 203 12.70 -0.06 12.15
#